data_962e1ac890abd41954206cbec3e3e90e
#
_entry.id   962e1ac890abd41954206cbec3e3e90e
#
_cell.length_a   1.000
_cell.length_b   1.000
_cell.length_c   1.000
_cell.angle_alpha   90.00
_cell.angle_beta   90.00
_cell.angle_gamma   90.00
#
_symmetry.space_group_name_H-M   'P 1'
#
loop_
_entity.id
_entity.type
_entity.pdbx_description
1 polymer ?
#
loop_
_entity_poly.entity_id
_entity_poly.type
_entity_poly.pdbx_seq_one_letter_code
_entity_poly.pdbx_strand_id
1 'polypeptide(L)'
;IVIFQTPVYWFSVPALLKKYIELVYGYGVFYRGSSDYGRGGLFSQKRYMFSLTMNAPEYAFNNIDEFFDGHSIDDLILPLHKLHEFCAMKPIPTFSCYDVVKNPDIQKYLDRLKEHLDKYIHPLI
;
A
#
# COMPACT_ATOMS: atom_id res chain seq x y z
N ILE A 1 1.97 12.41 6.37
CA ILE A 1 1.95 10.98 6.05
C ILE A 1 0.51 10.50 6.06
N VAL A 2 0.12 9.66 5.11
CA VAL A 2 -1.16 8.96 5.07
C VAL A 2 -0.89 7.45 5.16
N ILE A 3 -1.55 6.75 6.07
CA ILE A 3 -1.43 5.31 6.22
C ILE A 3 -2.79 4.68 5.86
N PHE A 4 -2.77 3.80 4.87
CA PHE A 4 -3.94 3.02 4.46
C PHE A 4 -3.88 1.64 5.13
N GLN A 5 -4.55 1.54 6.29
CA GLN A 5 -4.73 0.26 6.97
C GLN A 5 -5.95 -0.45 6.36
N THR A 6 -5.71 -1.56 5.66
CA THR A 6 -6.78 -2.24 4.91
C THR A 6 -6.53 -3.74 4.74
N PRO A 7 -7.56 -4.58 4.73
CA PRO A 7 -7.41 -5.95 4.26
C PRO A 7 -7.23 -6.00 2.75
N VAL A 8 -6.64 -7.09 2.28
CA VAL A 8 -6.61 -7.46 0.86
C VAL A 8 -7.84 -8.32 0.58
N TYR A 9 -8.74 -7.85 -0.29
CA TYR A 9 -9.92 -8.55 -0.74
C TYR A 9 -9.83 -8.78 -2.25
N TRP A 10 -9.94 -10.03 -2.66
CA TRP A 10 -9.87 -10.41 -4.07
C TRP A 10 -8.69 -9.74 -4.81
N PHE A 11 -7.49 -9.89 -4.23
CA PHE A 11 -6.21 -9.39 -4.77
C PHE A 11 -6.13 -7.86 -4.90
N SER A 12 -6.98 -7.13 -4.19
CA SER A 12 -7.02 -5.66 -4.19
C SER A 12 -7.51 -5.14 -2.83
N VAL A 13 -7.90 -3.89 -2.76
CA VAL A 13 -8.51 -3.28 -1.58
C VAL A 13 -10.03 -3.44 -1.57
N PRO A 14 -10.70 -3.34 -0.40
CA PRO A 14 -12.15 -3.31 -0.34
C PRO A 14 -12.77 -2.22 -1.23
N ALA A 15 -13.93 -2.52 -1.80
CA ALA A 15 -14.64 -1.59 -2.69
C ALA A 15 -14.88 -0.21 -2.05
N LEU A 16 -15.08 -0.17 -0.73
CA LEU A 16 -15.28 1.09 0.00
C LEU A 16 -14.04 2.00 -0.06
N LEU A 17 -12.83 1.45 0.07
CA LEU A 17 -11.60 2.22 -0.06
C LEU A 17 -11.42 2.71 -1.50
N LYS A 18 -11.71 1.87 -2.49
CA LYS A 18 -11.65 2.27 -3.90
C LYS A 18 -12.65 3.39 -4.20
N LYS A 19 -13.89 3.27 -3.70
CA LYS A 19 -14.91 4.31 -3.80
C LYS A 19 -14.48 5.63 -3.15
N TYR A 20 -13.88 5.57 -1.95
CA TYR A 20 -13.32 6.75 -1.30
C TYR A 20 -12.30 7.46 -2.19
N ILE A 21 -11.35 6.71 -2.73
CA ILE A 21 -10.32 7.26 -3.62
C ILE A 21 -10.97 7.95 -4.85
N GLU A 22 -11.91 7.29 -5.50
CA GLU A 22 -12.58 7.82 -6.69
C GLU A 22 -13.39 9.09 -6.42
N LEU A 23 -13.97 9.22 -5.24
CA LEU A 23 -14.76 10.39 -4.88
C LEU A 23 -13.92 11.56 -4.37
N VAL A 24 -12.77 11.28 -3.73
CA VAL A 24 -11.97 12.29 -3.03
C VAL A 24 -10.80 12.80 -3.86
N TYR A 25 -10.18 11.92 -4.68
CA TYR A 25 -8.99 12.28 -5.45
C TYR A 25 -9.37 13.08 -6.72
N GLY A 26 -9.87 14.31 -6.50
CA GLY A 26 -10.38 15.18 -7.55
C GLY A 26 -9.31 15.97 -8.29
N TYR A 27 -9.63 16.30 -9.55
CA TYR A 27 -8.87 17.25 -10.37
C TYR A 27 -8.80 18.62 -9.68
N GLY A 28 -7.64 19.26 -9.74
CA GLY A 28 -7.40 20.57 -9.12
C GLY A 28 -7.06 20.50 -7.63
N VAL A 29 -7.28 19.35 -6.97
CA VAL A 29 -6.96 19.12 -5.57
C VAL A 29 -5.79 18.14 -5.43
N PHE A 30 -5.88 16.96 -6.02
CA PHE A 30 -4.84 15.93 -5.97
C PHE A 30 -3.90 15.95 -7.16
N TYR A 31 -4.41 16.34 -8.32
CA TYR A 31 -3.66 16.40 -9.57
C TYR A 31 -4.22 17.46 -10.52
N ARG A 32 -3.44 17.82 -11.52
CA ARG A 32 -3.82 18.72 -12.62
C ARG A 32 -3.20 18.25 -13.94
N GLY A 33 -3.55 18.93 -15.04
CA GLY A 33 -2.92 18.68 -16.33
C GLY A 33 -1.40 18.95 -16.30
N SER A 34 -0.66 18.17 -17.07
CA SER A 34 0.78 18.32 -17.28
C SER A 34 1.12 17.94 -18.73
N SER A 35 2.19 18.50 -19.27
CA SER A 35 2.74 18.11 -20.57
C SER A 35 3.21 16.65 -20.56
N ASP A 36 3.71 16.18 -19.41
CA ASP A 36 4.17 14.80 -19.22
C ASP A 36 3.08 13.98 -18.52
N TYR A 37 2.73 12.84 -19.10
CA TYR A 37 1.74 11.95 -18.50
C TYR A 37 2.12 11.52 -17.09
N GLY A 38 1.17 11.67 -16.16
CA GLY A 38 1.34 11.26 -14.78
C GLY A 38 2.24 12.20 -13.92
N ARG A 39 2.58 13.39 -14.42
CA ARG A 39 3.46 14.33 -13.70
C ARG A 39 2.75 15.57 -13.16
N GLY A 40 1.42 15.57 -13.18
CA GLY A 40 0.59 16.69 -12.68
C GLY A 40 0.16 16.59 -11.22
N GLY A 41 0.75 15.72 -10.42
CA GLY A 41 0.41 15.52 -9.02
C GLY A 41 0.71 16.74 -8.15
N LEU A 42 -0.16 17.00 -7.16
CA LEU A 42 -0.08 18.19 -6.29
C LEU A 42 0.40 17.86 -4.86
N PHE A 43 0.67 16.59 -4.55
CA PHE A 43 1.00 16.11 -3.21
C PHE A 43 2.49 15.69 -3.04
N SER A 44 3.41 16.35 -3.74
CA SER A 44 4.85 16.01 -3.73
C SER A 44 5.52 16.06 -2.34
N GLN A 45 4.93 16.79 -1.38
CA GLN A 45 5.40 16.84 0.00
C GLN A 45 4.74 15.77 0.90
N LYS A 46 3.82 15.00 0.36
CA LYS A 46 3.12 13.96 1.12
C LYS A 46 3.73 12.59 0.87
N ARG A 47 3.63 11.74 1.90
CA ARG A 47 4.04 10.35 1.84
C ARG A 47 2.84 9.45 2.16
N TYR A 48 2.84 8.24 1.62
CA TYR A 48 1.84 7.24 1.93
C TYR A 48 2.48 5.90 2.27
N MET A 49 1.77 5.10 3.05
CA MET A 49 2.12 3.74 3.40
C MET A 49 0.88 2.86 3.30
N PHE A 50 1.02 1.68 2.74
CA PHE A 50 0.03 0.62 2.90
C PHE A 50 0.39 -0.24 4.10
N SER A 51 -0.61 -0.51 4.94
CA SER A 51 -0.56 -1.49 6.03
C SER A 51 -1.63 -2.54 5.74
N LEU A 52 -1.21 -3.71 5.27
CA LEU A 52 -2.08 -4.72 4.70
C LEU A 52 -2.25 -5.91 5.62
N THR A 53 -3.46 -6.47 5.65
CA THR A 53 -3.72 -7.78 6.26
C THR A 53 -4.30 -8.71 5.22
N MET A 54 -3.87 -9.98 5.20
CA MET A 54 -4.33 -10.95 4.22
C MET A 54 -4.25 -12.38 4.74
N ASN A 55 -5.04 -13.26 4.12
CA ASN A 55 -5.00 -14.69 4.44
C ASN A 55 -4.03 -15.48 3.54
N ALA A 56 -3.44 -14.85 2.52
CA ALA A 56 -2.36 -15.45 1.76
C ALA A 56 -1.13 -15.60 2.66
N PRO A 57 -0.42 -16.74 2.65
CA PRO A 57 0.81 -16.94 3.41
C PRO A 57 1.97 -16.16 2.79
N GLU A 58 2.95 -15.79 3.62
CA GLU A 58 4.11 -15.00 3.18
C GLU A 58 4.94 -15.71 2.10
N TYR A 59 5.07 -17.04 2.20
CA TYR A 59 5.85 -17.84 1.25
C TYR A 59 5.28 -17.83 -0.18
N ALA A 60 3.99 -17.49 -0.35
CA ALA A 60 3.35 -17.43 -1.67
C ALA A 60 3.85 -16.26 -2.53
N PHE A 61 4.53 -15.28 -1.92
CA PHE A 61 5.11 -14.12 -2.60
C PHE A 61 6.62 -14.28 -2.79
N ASN A 62 7.18 -13.56 -3.76
CA ASN A 62 8.62 -13.53 -4.06
C ASN A 62 9.25 -14.91 -4.35
N ASN A 63 8.45 -15.89 -4.71
CA ASN A 63 8.89 -17.23 -5.07
C ASN A 63 8.24 -17.63 -6.38
N ILE A 64 9.08 -17.90 -7.40
CA ILE A 64 8.61 -18.22 -8.77
C ILE A 64 7.81 -19.52 -8.84
N ASP A 65 8.03 -20.43 -7.90
CA ASP A 65 7.35 -21.73 -7.87
C ASP A 65 6.01 -21.68 -7.12
N GLU A 66 5.62 -20.51 -6.60
CA GLU A 66 4.42 -20.34 -5.81
C GLU A 66 3.35 -19.52 -6.54
N PHE A 67 2.14 -19.45 -5.94
CA PHE A 67 0.92 -18.92 -6.58
C PHE A 67 1.07 -17.53 -7.23
N PHE A 68 1.90 -16.67 -6.70
CA PHE A 68 2.10 -15.32 -7.25
C PHE A 68 3.28 -15.23 -8.24
N ASP A 69 3.82 -16.36 -8.74
CA ASP A 69 4.83 -16.42 -9.80
C ASP A 69 6.04 -15.49 -9.56
N GLY A 70 6.51 -15.41 -8.32
CA GLY A 70 7.64 -14.56 -7.93
C GLY A 70 7.28 -13.10 -7.66
N HIS A 71 6.02 -12.69 -7.86
CA HIS A 71 5.59 -11.32 -7.57
C HIS A 71 5.58 -11.01 -6.07
N SER A 72 5.93 -9.79 -5.75
CA SER A 72 5.86 -9.22 -4.41
C SER A 72 4.44 -8.76 -4.05
N ILE A 73 4.24 -8.39 -2.79
CA ILE A 73 3.01 -7.72 -2.37
C ILE A 73 2.84 -6.34 -3.06
N ASP A 74 3.94 -5.64 -3.31
CA ASP A 74 3.89 -4.34 -3.99
C ASP A 74 3.54 -4.50 -5.48
N ASP A 75 3.91 -5.61 -6.13
CA ASP A 75 3.46 -5.94 -7.48
C ASP A 75 1.96 -6.21 -7.52
N LEU A 76 1.42 -6.91 -6.51
CA LEU A 76 -0.02 -7.16 -6.39
C LEU A 76 -0.83 -5.86 -6.30
N ILE A 77 -0.32 -4.87 -5.57
CA ILE A 77 -0.99 -3.59 -5.37
C ILE A 77 -0.41 -2.46 -6.24
N LEU A 78 0.33 -2.80 -7.30
CA LEU A 78 0.93 -1.83 -8.21
C LEU A 78 -0.04 -0.73 -8.70
N PRO A 79 -1.32 -1.03 -9.05
CA PRO A 79 -2.27 0.01 -9.43
C PRO A 79 -2.51 1.07 -8.35
N LEU A 80 -2.46 0.67 -7.07
CA LEU A 80 -2.61 1.58 -5.94
C LEU A 80 -1.35 2.43 -5.74
N HIS A 81 -0.17 1.87 -5.94
CA HIS A 81 1.07 2.64 -5.94
C HIS A 81 1.07 3.66 -7.07
N LYS A 82 0.69 3.27 -8.28
CA LYS A 82 0.61 4.19 -9.43
C LYS A 82 -0.40 5.31 -9.25
N LEU A 83 -1.52 5.03 -8.61
CA LEU A 83 -2.51 6.03 -8.25
C LEU A 83 -1.92 7.14 -7.34
N HIS A 84 -1.19 6.75 -6.29
CA HIS A 84 -0.58 7.72 -5.37
C HIS A 84 0.62 8.43 -6.00
N GLU A 85 1.40 7.73 -6.81
CA GLU A 85 2.48 8.31 -7.60
C GLU A 85 1.94 9.33 -8.62
N PHE A 86 0.78 9.06 -9.23
CA PHE A 86 0.08 10.02 -10.09
C PHE A 86 -0.28 11.32 -9.37
N CYS A 87 -0.56 11.24 -8.07
CA CYS A 87 -0.75 12.39 -7.19
C CYS A 87 0.56 13.01 -6.68
N ALA A 88 1.72 12.52 -7.14
CA ALA A 88 3.08 12.88 -6.70
C ALA A 88 3.41 12.53 -5.24
N MET A 89 2.62 11.66 -4.59
CA MET A 89 2.94 11.17 -3.24
C MET A 89 4.12 10.19 -3.29
N LYS A 90 4.95 10.21 -2.24
CA LYS A 90 6.12 9.33 -2.15
C LYS A 90 5.79 8.10 -1.29
N PRO A 91 6.12 6.88 -1.74
CA PRO A 91 5.86 5.69 -0.97
C PRO A 91 6.77 5.58 0.25
N ILE A 92 6.24 5.05 1.32
CA ILE A 92 6.97 4.43 2.43
C ILE A 92 6.79 2.92 2.23
N PRO A 93 7.77 2.07 2.55
CA PRO A 93 7.67 0.63 2.36
C PRO A 93 6.38 0.06 2.94
N THR A 94 5.75 -0.83 2.19
CA THR A 94 4.50 -1.49 2.60
C THR A 94 4.73 -2.40 3.81
N PHE A 95 3.85 -2.32 4.79
CA PHE A 95 3.78 -3.28 5.89
C PHE A 95 2.70 -4.31 5.61
N SER A 96 2.97 -5.58 5.89
CA SER A 96 2.00 -6.66 5.64
C SER A 96 1.98 -7.70 6.77
N CYS A 97 0.76 -8.10 7.15
CA CYS A 97 0.47 -9.27 7.97
C CYS A 97 -0.13 -10.35 7.08
N TYR A 98 0.50 -11.50 7.05
CA TYR A 98 0.12 -12.65 6.23
C TYR A 98 -0.58 -13.71 7.09
N ASP A 99 -1.39 -14.56 6.45
CA ASP A 99 -2.01 -15.74 7.09
C ASP A 99 -2.85 -15.41 8.33
N VAL A 100 -3.51 -14.24 8.33
CA VAL A 100 -4.15 -13.67 9.52
C VAL A 100 -5.41 -14.42 9.98
N VAL A 101 -5.95 -15.35 9.17
CA VAL A 101 -7.13 -16.15 9.51
C VAL A 101 -6.76 -17.57 9.92
N LYS A 102 -5.84 -18.22 9.18
CA LYS A 102 -5.50 -19.62 9.41
C LYS A 102 -4.53 -19.81 10.55
N ASN A 103 -3.48 -18.99 10.62
CA ASN A 103 -2.42 -19.08 11.61
C ASN A 103 -2.07 -17.70 12.17
N PRO A 104 -3.00 -17.00 12.85
CA PRO A 104 -2.75 -15.66 13.37
C PRO A 104 -1.70 -15.69 14.46
N ASP A 105 -0.66 -14.84 14.35
CA ASP A 105 0.32 -14.57 15.37
C ASP A 105 0.34 -13.06 15.65
N ILE A 106 -0.58 -12.63 16.51
CA ILE A 106 -0.80 -11.20 16.79
C ILE A 106 0.44 -10.57 17.40
N GLN A 107 1.13 -11.25 18.31
CA GLN A 107 2.32 -10.67 18.96
C GLN A 107 3.43 -10.44 17.93
N LYS A 108 3.70 -11.41 17.08
CA LYS A 108 4.67 -11.27 15.98
C LYS A 108 4.32 -10.11 15.06
N TYR A 109 3.03 -9.93 14.72
CA TYR A 109 2.60 -8.81 13.86
C TYR A 109 2.81 -7.46 14.53
N LEU A 110 2.52 -7.33 15.83
CA LEU A 110 2.72 -6.10 16.58
C LEU A 110 4.20 -5.74 16.72
N ASP A 111 5.05 -6.72 17.00
CA ASP A 111 6.50 -6.51 17.09
C ASP A 111 7.07 -6.06 15.74
N ARG A 112 6.71 -6.74 14.64
CA ARG A 112 7.10 -6.32 13.28
C ARG A 112 6.57 -4.93 12.90
N LEU A 113 5.32 -4.61 13.28
CA LEU A 113 4.75 -3.29 13.03
C LEU A 113 5.53 -2.21 13.78
N LYS A 114 5.86 -2.44 15.05
CA LYS A 114 6.67 -1.52 15.84
C LYS A 114 8.02 -1.25 15.17
N GLU A 115 8.75 -2.31 14.82
CA GLU A 115 10.03 -2.19 14.11
C GLU A 115 9.90 -1.41 12.80
N HIS A 116 8.84 -1.67 12.03
CA HIS A 116 8.56 -0.98 10.78
C HIS A 116 8.29 0.51 10.98
N LEU A 117 7.49 0.87 12.00
CA LEU A 117 7.20 2.27 12.33
C LEU A 117 8.46 2.99 12.84
N ASP A 118 9.25 2.35 13.70
CA ASP A 118 10.51 2.90 14.21
C ASP A 118 11.50 3.17 13.07
N LYS A 119 11.55 2.29 12.08
CA LYS A 119 12.47 2.40 10.95
C LYS A 119 12.06 3.42 9.90
N TYR A 120 10.78 3.49 9.57
CA TYR A 120 10.32 4.21 8.37
C TYR A 120 9.40 5.41 8.65
N ILE A 121 8.76 5.47 9.81
CA ILE A 121 7.83 6.55 10.16
C ILE A 121 8.44 7.52 11.18
N HIS A 122 8.96 7.04 12.29
CA HIS A 122 9.53 7.92 13.33
C HIS A 122 10.61 8.87 12.82
N PRO A 123 11.51 8.50 11.88
CA PRO A 123 12.49 9.44 11.34
C PRO A 123 11.89 10.56 10.47
N LEU A 124 10.60 10.49 10.14
CA LEU A 124 9.90 11.44 9.26
C LEU A 124 9.03 12.44 10.02
N ILE A 125 8.86 12.26 11.32
CA ILE A 125 8.05 13.10 12.21
C ILE A 125 8.89 13.66 13.34
#